data_3964a224d5558ff99bd7f04ac909d741
#
_entry.id   3964a224d5558ff99bd7f04ac909d741
#
_cell.length_a   1.000
_cell.length_b   1.000
_cell.length_c   1.000
_cell.angle_alpha   90.00
_cell.angle_beta   90.00
_cell.angle_gamma   90.00
#
_symmetry.space_group_name_H-M   'P 1'
#
loop_
_entity.id
_entity.type
_entity.pdbx_description
1 polymer ?
#
loop_
_entity_poly.entity_id
_entity_poly.type
_entity_poly.pdbx_seq_one_letter_code
_entity_poly.pdbx_strand_id
1 'polypeptide(L)'
;MVSNSNDIALNADFCCYVINLDGSTERFSQVSVALEKAGVAFERLSAFDGRKLPLDTVADYDAAAARRYMGRELVGGEIGCYYSHLSAAKAFLRTDRSYCLVIEDDAAPHEALQAIMTETIGFLNAHDPEWRIVNMGNEKLKIFRPLKTMSFGKNIFTLCSAHYFPMTTGAILWSRKGAQEFVDGHRVIFAPVDNFFRYWVTRVGGGYSFFPRPVSTTDAVSDIAHPGKISRSRNARSFLYGLRKQRRLMVDKLIATKRKYFS
;
A
#
# COMPACT_ATOMS: atom_id res chain seq x y z
N MET A 1 10.08 5.92 32.34
CA MET A 1 9.23 6.51 31.29
C MET A 1 7.83 5.98 31.52
N VAL A 2 6.88 6.84 31.90
CA VAL A 2 5.48 6.43 32.11
C VAL A 2 4.84 6.32 30.75
N SER A 3 4.49 5.11 30.32
CA SER A 3 3.67 4.92 29.09
C SER A 3 2.30 5.54 29.38
N ASN A 4 1.90 6.52 28.60
CA ASN A 4 0.59 7.13 28.71
C ASN A 4 -0.49 6.07 28.48
N SER A 5 -1.56 6.11 29.28
CA SER A 5 -2.70 5.19 29.13
C SER A 5 -3.34 5.23 27.71
N ASN A 6 -3.19 6.36 27.00
CA ASN A 6 -3.60 6.51 25.60
C ASN A 6 -2.74 5.69 24.62
N ASP A 7 -1.43 5.50 24.90
CA ASP A 7 -0.53 4.69 24.06
C ASP A 7 -0.87 3.20 24.18
N ILE A 8 -1.27 2.77 25.39
CA ILE A 8 -1.67 1.38 25.62
C ILE A 8 -3.01 1.07 24.92
N ALA A 9 -3.95 1.99 24.94
CA ALA A 9 -5.24 1.83 24.25
C ALA A 9 -5.09 1.79 22.72
N LEU A 10 -4.23 2.65 22.14
CA LEU A 10 -3.95 2.64 20.69
C LEU A 10 -3.18 1.39 20.26
N ASN A 11 -2.26 0.87 21.10
CA ASN A 11 -1.53 -0.37 20.80
C ASN A 11 -2.44 -1.61 20.78
N ALA A 12 -3.57 -1.57 21.48
CA ALA A 12 -4.56 -2.65 21.48
C ALA A 12 -5.52 -2.60 20.26
N ASP A 13 -5.54 -1.49 19.52
CA ASP A 13 -6.58 -1.23 18.50
C ASP A 13 -6.12 -1.42 17.04
N PHE A 14 -4.89 -1.86 16.81
CA PHE A 14 -4.45 -2.21 15.45
C PHE A 14 -4.01 -3.68 15.33
N CYS A 15 -4.18 -4.24 14.13
CA CYS A 15 -3.57 -5.52 13.73
C CYS A 15 -2.51 -5.29 12.65
N CYS A 16 -1.64 -6.26 12.46
CA CYS A 16 -0.64 -6.26 11.40
C CYS A 16 -0.67 -7.59 10.65
N TYR A 17 -0.79 -7.54 9.33
CA TYR A 17 -0.68 -8.70 8.46
C TYR A 17 0.58 -8.61 7.59
N VAL A 18 1.39 -9.67 7.62
CA VAL A 18 2.51 -9.84 6.70
C VAL A 18 2.06 -10.70 5.53
N ILE A 19 1.98 -10.10 4.34
CA ILE A 19 1.70 -10.83 3.10
C ILE A 19 2.98 -11.53 2.66
N ASN A 20 2.93 -12.87 2.56
CA ASN A 20 4.08 -13.68 2.19
C ASN A 20 3.67 -14.93 1.41
N LEU A 21 4.38 -15.24 0.32
CA LEU A 21 4.20 -16.49 -0.43
C LEU A 21 4.66 -17.70 0.39
N ASP A 22 3.90 -18.79 0.35
CA ASP A 22 4.17 -19.98 1.18
C ASP A 22 5.57 -20.56 1.03
N GLY A 23 6.19 -20.41 -0.17
CA GLY A 23 7.56 -20.86 -0.41
C GLY A 23 8.66 -19.87 0.00
N SER A 24 8.32 -18.63 0.42
CA SER A 24 9.29 -17.56 0.71
C SER A 24 9.59 -17.45 2.21
N THR A 25 10.00 -18.56 2.82
CA THR A 25 10.20 -18.68 4.28
C THR A 25 11.33 -17.79 4.81
N GLU A 26 12.41 -17.62 4.06
CA GLU A 26 13.54 -16.76 4.46
C GLU A 26 13.11 -15.29 4.53
N ARG A 27 12.38 -14.78 3.52
CA ARG A 27 11.84 -13.42 3.51
C ARG A 27 10.89 -13.18 4.68
N PHE A 28 10.01 -14.15 4.95
CA PHE A 28 9.13 -14.07 6.12
C PHE A 28 9.92 -14.00 7.43
N SER A 29 10.97 -14.83 7.59
CA SER A 29 11.83 -14.78 8.78
C SER A 29 12.49 -13.41 8.96
N GLN A 30 13.01 -12.80 7.88
CA GLN A 30 13.66 -11.50 7.93
C GLN A 30 12.70 -10.38 8.35
N VAL A 31 11.52 -10.31 7.74
CA VAL A 31 10.52 -9.28 8.11
C VAL A 31 9.97 -9.51 9.51
N SER A 32 9.83 -10.78 9.95
CA SER A 32 9.37 -11.12 11.31
C SER A 32 10.32 -10.58 12.37
N VAL A 33 11.61 -10.84 12.24
CA VAL A 33 12.65 -10.32 13.16
C VAL A 33 12.62 -8.78 13.21
N ALA A 34 12.43 -8.13 12.05
CA ALA A 34 12.38 -6.68 12.00
C ALA A 34 11.13 -6.10 12.67
N LEU A 35 9.97 -6.75 12.53
CA LEU A 35 8.72 -6.35 13.18
C LEU A 35 8.77 -6.60 14.70
N GLU A 36 9.31 -7.73 15.15
CA GLU A 36 9.53 -8.02 16.57
C GLU A 36 10.42 -6.95 17.21
N LYS A 37 11.54 -6.59 16.55
CA LYS A 37 12.42 -5.51 16.99
C LYS A 37 11.72 -4.15 17.06
N ALA A 38 10.78 -3.90 16.15
CA ALA A 38 9.96 -2.69 16.14
C ALA A 38 8.77 -2.72 17.13
N GLY A 39 8.61 -3.81 17.90
CA GLY A 39 7.53 -3.99 18.89
C GLY A 39 6.15 -4.23 18.26
N VAL A 40 6.07 -4.59 16.98
CA VAL A 40 4.82 -4.78 16.24
C VAL A 40 4.45 -6.25 16.23
N ALA A 41 3.36 -6.62 16.91
CA ALA A 41 2.76 -7.95 16.80
C ALA A 41 2.10 -8.10 15.42
N PHE A 42 2.27 -9.26 14.78
CA PHE A 42 1.80 -9.52 13.43
C PHE A 42 1.28 -10.95 13.24
N GLU A 43 0.49 -11.14 12.22
CA GLU A 43 0.05 -12.43 11.71
C GLU A 43 0.51 -12.59 10.27
N ARG A 44 0.92 -13.82 9.90
CA ARG A 44 1.23 -14.15 8.52
C ARG A 44 -0.05 -14.34 7.72
N LEU A 45 -0.15 -13.68 6.58
CA LEU A 45 -1.20 -13.92 5.58
C LEU A 45 -0.56 -14.57 4.35
N SER A 46 -1.02 -15.78 4.00
CA SER A 46 -0.59 -16.45 2.77
C SER A 46 -0.97 -15.61 1.56
N ALA A 47 0.04 -15.22 0.76
CA ALA A 47 -0.15 -14.44 -0.44
C ALA A 47 -0.78 -15.30 -1.55
N PHE A 48 -1.62 -14.67 -2.37
CA PHE A 48 -2.16 -15.32 -3.55
C PHE A 48 -1.07 -15.43 -4.64
N ASP A 49 -0.66 -16.66 -4.97
CA ASP A 49 0.32 -16.89 -6.05
C ASP A 49 -0.34 -16.83 -7.43
N GLY A 50 -0.32 -15.67 -8.03
CA GLY A 50 -0.87 -15.45 -9.36
C GLY A 50 0.03 -15.85 -10.53
N ARG A 51 1.25 -16.36 -10.29
CA ARG A 51 2.24 -16.61 -11.36
C ARG A 51 1.80 -17.64 -12.40
N LYS A 52 0.95 -18.58 -12.00
CA LYS A 52 0.41 -19.63 -12.84
C LYS A 52 -1.09 -19.44 -13.14
N LEU A 53 -1.65 -18.28 -12.80
CA LEU A 53 -3.07 -18.00 -12.94
C LEU A 53 -3.43 -17.87 -14.43
N PRO A 54 -4.38 -18.67 -14.97
CA PRO A 54 -4.95 -18.44 -16.27
C PRO A 54 -5.83 -17.19 -16.23
N LEU A 55 -5.37 -16.10 -16.83
CA LEU A 55 -6.00 -14.77 -16.69
C LEU A 55 -7.40 -14.69 -17.30
N ASP A 56 -7.70 -15.51 -18.27
CA ASP A 56 -9.00 -15.65 -18.94
C ASP A 56 -10.06 -16.30 -18.03
N THR A 57 -9.65 -16.99 -16.96
CA THR A 57 -10.56 -17.59 -15.97
C THR A 57 -10.83 -16.70 -14.77
N VAL A 58 -10.19 -15.54 -14.67
CA VAL A 58 -10.36 -14.60 -13.56
C VAL A 58 -11.60 -13.75 -13.79
N ALA A 59 -12.69 -14.07 -13.07
CA ALA A 59 -14.01 -13.50 -13.30
C ALA A 59 -14.09 -11.97 -13.12
N ASP A 60 -13.29 -11.41 -12.22
CA ASP A 60 -13.24 -9.98 -11.90
C ASP A 60 -12.06 -9.24 -12.58
N TYR A 61 -11.31 -9.89 -13.48
CA TYR A 61 -10.28 -9.22 -14.28
C TYR A 61 -10.86 -8.70 -15.61
N ASP A 62 -10.81 -7.39 -15.80
CA ASP A 62 -11.18 -6.75 -17.08
C ASP A 62 -9.92 -6.40 -17.89
N ALA A 63 -9.52 -7.32 -18.78
CA ALA A 63 -8.38 -7.12 -19.68
C ALA A 63 -8.57 -5.92 -20.62
N ALA A 64 -9.81 -5.62 -21.03
CA ALA A 64 -10.08 -4.47 -21.91
C ALA A 64 -9.92 -3.14 -21.14
N ALA A 65 -10.43 -3.06 -19.91
CA ALA A 65 -10.20 -1.92 -19.04
C ALA A 65 -8.71 -1.76 -18.67
N ALA A 66 -7.99 -2.86 -18.42
CA ALA A 66 -6.55 -2.83 -18.20
C ALA A 66 -5.81 -2.26 -19.43
N ARG A 67 -6.11 -2.72 -20.64
CA ARG A 67 -5.54 -2.15 -21.87
C ARG A 67 -5.88 -0.67 -22.04
N ARG A 68 -7.09 -0.25 -21.67
CA ARG A 68 -7.48 1.18 -21.74
C ARG A 68 -6.72 2.03 -20.74
N TYR A 69 -6.60 1.57 -19.49
CA TYR A 69 -6.01 2.34 -18.39
C TYR A 69 -4.49 2.21 -18.32
N MET A 70 -3.96 0.98 -18.35
CA MET A 70 -2.52 0.72 -18.23
C MET A 70 -1.80 0.76 -19.59
N GLY A 71 -2.53 0.62 -20.72
CA GLY A 71 -1.97 0.44 -22.07
C GLY A 71 -1.48 -0.99 -22.36
N ARG A 72 -1.70 -1.91 -21.41
CA ARG A 72 -1.33 -3.33 -21.50
C ARG A 72 -2.25 -4.16 -20.63
N GLU A 73 -2.22 -5.44 -20.79
CA GLU A 73 -2.79 -6.39 -19.85
C GLU A 73 -1.94 -6.50 -18.60
N LEU A 74 -2.52 -6.99 -17.53
CA LEU A 74 -1.80 -7.33 -16.31
C LEU A 74 -1.13 -8.69 -16.46
N VAL A 75 -0.14 -8.95 -15.60
CA VAL A 75 0.43 -10.29 -15.43
C VAL A 75 -0.13 -10.94 -14.19
N GLY A 76 -0.11 -12.28 -14.12
CA GLY A 76 -0.71 -13.01 -13.03
C GLY A 76 -0.19 -12.60 -11.65
N GLY A 77 1.12 -12.31 -11.51
CA GLY A 77 1.68 -11.81 -10.26
C GLY A 77 1.10 -10.45 -9.81
N GLU A 78 0.71 -9.57 -10.75
CA GLU A 78 0.05 -8.29 -10.40
C GLU A 78 -1.38 -8.52 -9.89
N ILE A 79 -2.09 -9.51 -10.45
CA ILE A 79 -3.41 -9.93 -9.96
C ILE A 79 -3.28 -10.63 -8.61
N GLY A 80 -2.28 -11.49 -8.44
CA GLY A 80 -2.00 -12.15 -7.17
C GLY A 80 -1.71 -11.15 -6.04
N CYS A 81 -0.89 -10.12 -6.31
CA CYS A 81 -0.63 -9.04 -5.37
C CYS A 81 -1.93 -8.28 -5.03
N TYR A 82 -2.78 -8.00 -6.02
CA TYR A 82 -4.08 -7.35 -5.79
C TYR A 82 -4.97 -8.19 -4.86
N TYR A 83 -5.11 -9.49 -5.13
CA TYR A 83 -5.90 -10.38 -4.27
C TYR A 83 -5.32 -10.52 -2.87
N SER A 84 -4.00 -10.51 -2.72
CA SER A 84 -3.36 -10.57 -1.41
C SER A 84 -3.72 -9.35 -0.55
N HIS A 85 -3.64 -8.14 -1.12
CA HIS A 85 -4.05 -6.92 -0.42
C HIS A 85 -5.55 -6.87 -0.16
N LEU A 86 -6.38 -7.34 -1.09
CA LEU A 86 -7.83 -7.44 -0.90
C LEU A 86 -8.17 -8.44 0.22
N SER A 87 -7.47 -9.57 0.28
CA SER A 87 -7.63 -10.57 1.33
C SER A 87 -7.22 -10.04 2.70
N ALA A 88 -6.12 -9.26 2.78
CA ALA A 88 -5.69 -8.61 4.01
C ALA A 88 -6.73 -7.59 4.50
N ALA A 89 -7.28 -6.76 3.60
CA ALA A 89 -8.34 -5.83 3.96
C ALA A 89 -9.60 -6.55 4.45
N LYS A 90 -10.02 -7.65 3.77
CA LYS A 90 -11.15 -8.47 4.19
C LYS A 90 -10.89 -9.17 5.54
N ALA A 91 -9.66 -9.64 5.80
CA ALA A 91 -9.28 -10.23 7.09
C ALA A 91 -9.38 -9.18 8.20
N PHE A 92 -8.83 -8.00 7.99
CA PHE A 92 -8.92 -6.88 8.91
C PHE A 92 -10.38 -6.54 9.26
N LEU A 93 -11.26 -6.44 8.27
CA LEU A 93 -12.67 -6.08 8.49
C LEU A 93 -13.45 -7.11 9.31
N ARG A 94 -12.96 -8.35 9.41
CA ARG A 94 -13.52 -9.39 10.30
C ARG A 94 -13.07 -9.29 11.75
N THR A 95 -12.08 -8.46 12.06
CA THR A 95 -11.64 -8.17 13.43
C THR A 95 -12.40 -6.98 14.00
N ASP A 96 -12.29 -6.76 15.32
CA ASP A 96 -12.83 -5.58 15.99
C ASP A 96 -11.84 -4.38 16.00
N ARG A 97 -10.68 -4.52 15.32
CA ARG A 97 -9.64 -3.50 15.30
C ARG A 97 -10.04 -2.30 14.45
N SER A 98 -9.64 -1.11 14.86
CA SER A 98 -9.92 0.13 14.11
C SER A 98 -8.89 0.41 13.01
N TYR A 99 -7.68 -0.15 13.12
CA TYR A 99 -6.57 0.07 12.19
C TYR A 99 -5.86 -1.22 11.83
N CYS A 100 -5.21 -1.23 10.67
CA CYS A 100 -4.44 -2.38 10.22
C CYS A 100 -3.21 -1.95 9.43
N LEU A 101 -2.05 -2.45 9.81
CA LEU A 101 -0.86 -2.42 8.97
C LEU A 101 -0.85 -3.66 8.07
N VAL A 102 -0.77 -3.46 6.77
CA VAL A 102 -0.48 -4.54 5.81
C VAL A 102 0.91 -4.32 5.27
N ILE A 103 1.79 -5.29 5.43
CA ILE A 103 3.20 -5.20 5.06
C ILE A 103 3.61 -6.39 4.18
N GLU A 104 4.45 -6.14 3.17
CA GLU A 104 5.00 -7.19 2.31
C GLU A 104 6.27 -7.78 2.92
N ASP A 105 6.62 -8.99 2.55
CA ASP A 105 7.71 -9.76 3.14
C ASP A 105 9.13 -9.29 2.72
N ASP A 106 9.23 -8.33 1.81
CA ASP A 106 10.49 -7.63 1.45
C ASP A 106 10.65 -6.28 2.14
N ALA A 107 9.79 -5.97 3.08
CA ALA A 107 9.84 -4.73 3.82
C ALA A 107 10.90 -4.75 4.93
N ALA A 108 11.52 -3.59 5.15
CA ALA A 108 12.46 -3.34 6.25
C ALA A 108 11.93 -2.15 7.08
N PRO A 109 11.12 -2.42 8.10
CA PRO A 109 10.55 -1.39 8.98
C PRO A 109 11.63 -0.76 9.87
N HIS A 110 11.44 0.53 10.16
CA HIS A 110 12.24 1.24 11.16
C HIS A 110 11.90 0.72 12.57
N GLU A 111 12.89 0.66 13.47
CA GLU A 111 12.72 0.15 14.84
C GLU A 111 11.67 0.90 15.67
N ALA A 112 11.38 2.15 15.36
CA ALA A 112 10.32 2.94 15.99
C ALA A 112 8.96 2.83 15.27
N LEU A 113 8.74 1.83 14.39
CA LEU A 113 7.52 1.74 13.57
C LEU A 113 6.24 1.79 14.39
N GLN A 114 6.19 1.08 15.53
CA GLN A 114 5.03 1.09 16.41
C GLN A 114 4.71 2.51 16.91
N ALA A 115 5.70 3.24 17.41
CA ALA A 115 5.52 4.61 17.89
C ALA A 115 5.13 5.57 16.75
N ILE A 116 5.72 5.41 15.56
CA ILE A 116 5.37 6.18 14.37
C ILE A 116 3.89 5.96 14.00
N MET A 117 3.41 4.71 14.02
CA MET A 117 2.01 4.40 13.75
C MET A 117 1.08 5.01 14.79
N THR A 118 1.38 4.84 16.07
CA THR A 118 0.59 5.41 17.19
C THR A 118 0.45 6.92 17.05
N GLU A 119 1.56 7.62 16.82
CA GLU A 119 1.55 9.07 16.66
C GLU A 119 0.83 9.53 15.39
N THR A 120 0.94 8.75 14.31
CA THR A 120 0.23 9.00 13.04
C THR A 120 -1.28 8.84 13.21
N ILE A 121 -1.73 7.75 13.82
CA ILE A 121 -3.15 7.47 14.06
C ILE A 121 -3.76 8.57 14.94
N GLY A 122 -3.10 8.89 16.06
CA GLY A 122 -3.57 9.94 16.97
C GLY A 122 -3.69 11.30 16.28
N PHE A 123 -2.70 11.68 15.46
CA PHE A 123 -2.74 12.91 14.70
C PHE A 123 -3.87 12.90 13.66
N LEU A 124 -4.00 11.83 12.87
CA LEU A 124 -5.01 11.77 11.80
C LEU A 124 -6.42 11.75 12.36
N ASN A 125 -6.68 11.02 13.44
CA ASN A 125 -7.99 11.00 14.09
C ASN A 125 -8.44 12.37 14.57
N ALA A 126 -7.51 13.21 14.99
CA ALA A 126 -7.80 14.58 15.42
C ALA A 126 -7.99 15.56 14.26
N HIS A 127 -7.33 15.33 13.09
CA HIS A 127 -7.25 16.32 12.01
C HIS A 127 -8.05 15.95 10.76
N ASP A 128 -8.23 14.67 10.49
CA ASP A 128 -9.05 14.14 9.39
C ASP A 128 -9.65 12.79 9.82
N PRO A 129 -10.72 12.78 10.63
CA PRO A 129 -11.35 11.53 11.10
C PRO A 129 -11.78 10.59 9.96
N GLU A 130 -11.90 11.13 8.76
CA GLU A 130 -12.30 10.42 7.55
C GLU A 130 -11.09 9.88 6.74
N TRP A 131 -9.87 9.90 7.31
CA TRP A 131 -8.70 9.38 6.64
C TRP A 131 -8.86 7.90 6.24
N ARG A 132 -8.23 7.49 5.15
CA ARG A 132 -8.40 6.15 4.56
C ARG A 132 -7.16 5.28 4.66
N ILE A 133 -6.03 5.84 4.26
CA ILE A 133 -4.84 5.06 3.97
C ILE A 133 -3.57 5.89 4.16
N VAL A 134 -2.55 5.28 4.76
CA VAL A 134 -1.20 5.86 4.82
C VAL A 134 -0.22 4.91 4.12
N ASN A 135 0.46 5.39 3.10
CA ASN A 135 1.57 4.66 2.49
C ASN A 135 2.86 4.94 3.28
N MET A 136 3.38 3.93 3.95
CA MET A 136 4.57 4.02 4.81
C MET A 136 5.86 3.60 4.11
N GLY A 137 5.75 2.99 2.91
CA GLY A 137 6.88 2.40 2.18
C GLY A 137 7.27 3.13 0.89
N ASN A 138 6.75 4.32 0.63
CA ASN A 138 7.00 5.00 -0.64
C ASN A 138 8.43 5.57 -0.76
N GLU A 139 9.00 5.52 -1.97
CA GLU A 139 10.31 6.12 -2.26
C GLU A 139 10.23 7.57 -2.74
N LYS A 140 9.14 7.94 -3.38
CA LYS A 140 8.98 9.25 -4.06
C LYS A 140 7.61 9.84 -3.80
N LEU A 141 7.58 10.96 -3.13
CA LEU A 141 6.36 11.72 -2.87
C LEU A 141 6.26 12.91 -3.83
N LYS A 142 5.09 13.11 -4.45
CA LYS A 142 4.82 14.19 -5.42
C LYS A 142 3.46 14.80 -5.12
N ILE A 143 3.34 16.12 -5.29
CA ILE A 143 2.09 16.86 -5.06
C ILE A 143 1.51 16.51 -3.69
N PHE A 144 2.21 16.94 -2.65
CA PHE A 144 1.89 16.69 -1.25
C PHE A 144 1.91 17.99 -0.43
N ARG A 145 1.43 17.90 0.81
CA ARG A 145 1.54 18.96 1.81
C ARG A 145 2.08 18.35 3.10
N PRO A 146 3.20 18.83 3.66
CA PRO A 146 3.67 18.42 4.97
C PRO A 146 2.64 18.78 6.05
N LEU A 147 2.45 17.91 7.04
CA LEU A 147 1.47 18.09 8.11
C LEU A 147 2.11 18.02 9.50
N LYS A 148 2.83 16.95 9.77
CA LYS A 148 3.42 16.71 11.09
C LYS A 148 4.80 16.08 10.95
N THR A 149 5.77 16.64 11.64
CA THR A 149 7.13 16.09 11.76
C THR A 149 7.27 15.37 13.09
N MET A 150 7.81 14.16 13.07
CA MET A 150 8.04 13.27 14.21
C MET A 150 9.51 12.92 14.26
N SER A 151 10.09 12.86 15.47
CA SER A 151 11.51 12.57 15.67
C SER A 151 11.68 11.33 16.54
N PHE A 152 12.42 10.33 16.04
CA PHE A 152 12.72 9.09 16.76
C PHE A 152 14.23 8.87 16.73
N GLY A 153 14.89 9.15 17.85
CA GLY A 153 16.34 9.18 17.92
C GLY A 153 16.94 10.22 16.96
N LYS A 154 17.76 9.78 16.04
CA LYS A 154 18.37 10.64 14.98
C LYS A 154 17.52 10.74 13.71
N ASN A 155 16.44 9.98 13.63
CA ASN A 155 15.60 9.91 12.44
C ASN A 155 14.42 10.85 12.56
N ILE A 156 14.14 11.56 11.47
CA ILE A 156 13.02 12.51 11.36
C ILE A 156 12.13 12.04 10.22
N PHE A 157 10.84 11.89 10.50
CA PHE A 157 9.81 11.52 9.53
C PHE A 157 8.75 12.60 9.47
N THR A 158 8.36 13.00 8.28
CA THR A 158 7.28 13.97 8.09
C THR A 158 6.09 13.29 7.45
N LEU A 159 4.96 13.25 8.18
CA LEU A 159 3.67 12.86 7.65
C LEU A 159 3.15 13.94 6.71
N CYS A 160 2.70 13.54 5.53
CA CYS A 160 2.23 14.43 4.48
C CYS A 160 0.85 13.99 3.96
N SER A 161 -0.01 14.94 3.68
CA SER A 161 -1.18 14.69 2.84
C SER A 161 -0.71 14.40 1.40
N ALA A 162 -1.03 13.23 0.86
CA ALA A 162 -0.56 12.74 -0.42
C ALA A 162 -1.63 12.96 -1.50
N HIS A 163 -1.72 14.17 -2.07
CA HIS A 163 -2.71 14.48 -3.09
C HIS A 163 -2.51 13.66 -4.38
N TYR A 164 -1.26 13.37 -4.74
CA TYR A 164 -0.91 12.37 -5.74
C TYR A 164 -0.41 11.12 -5.02
N PHE A 165 -1.32 10.20 -4.72
CA PHE A 165 -1.01 9.05 -3.87
C PHE A 165 0.17 8.25 -4.45
N PRO A 166 1.18 7.90 -3.62
CA PRO A 166 2.37 7.21 -4.11
C PRO A 166 2.03 5.79 -4.56
N MET A 167 2.90 5.24 -5.40
CA MET A 167 2.89 3.82 -5.74
C MET A 167 3.73 3.07 -4.70
N THR A 168 3.76 1.79 -4.80
CA THR A 168 4.27 0.80 -3.84
C THR A 168 3.24 0.44 -2.78
N THR A 169 3.24 -0.83 -2.41
CA THR A 169 2.32 -1.39 -1.42
C THR A 169 3.04 -2.09 -0.29
N GLY A 170 4.38 -1.97 -0.27
CA GLY A 170 5.24 -2.66 0.69
C GLY A 170 4.87 -2.44 2.17
N ALA A 171 4.25 -1.31 2.50
CA ALA A 171 3.68 -1.06 3.84
C ALA A 171 2.53 -0.05 3.75
N ILE A 172 1.33 -0.50 4.08
CA ILE A 172 0.08 0.26 4.02
C ILE A 172 -0.61 0.21 5.37
N LEU A 173 -0.81 1.37 6.00
CA LEU A 173 -1.63 1.50 7.19
C LEU A 173 -3.05 1.92 6.79
N TRP A 174 -4.03 1.12 7.17
CA TRP A 174 -5.44 1.32 6.90
C TRP A 174 -6.19 1.87 8.10
N SER A 175 -7.11 2.81 7.86
CA SER A 175 -8.27 2.96 8.72
C SER A 175 -9.34 1.94 8.33
N ARG A 176 -10.26 1.64 9.26
CA ARG A 176 -11.40 0.74 8.97
C ARG A 176 -12.25 1.25 7.80
N LYS A 177 -12.50 2.57 7.76
CA LYS A 177 -13.19 3.24 6.64
C LYS A 177 -12.49 2.99 5.31
N GLY A 178 -11.17 3.20 5.25
CA GLY A 178 -10.41 3.01 4.02
C GLY A 178 -10.41 1.57 3.52
N ALA A 179 -10.25 0.61 4.44
CA ALA A 179 -10.33 -0.81 4.10
C ALA A 179 -11.73 -1.21 3.61
N GLN A 180 -12.80 -0.70 4.25
CA GLN A 180 -14.18 -0.95 3.82
C GLN A 180 -14.44 -0.39 2.43
N GLU A 181 -14.06 0.87 2.17
CA GLU A 181 -14.22 1.49 0.85
C GLU A 181 -13.42 0.76 -0.24
N PHE A 182 -12.22 0.23 0.08
CA PHE A 182 -11.44 -0.58 -0.85
C PHE A 182 -12.16 -1.90 -1.19
N VAL A 183 -12.67 -2.61 -0.18
CA VAL A 183 -13.39 -3.88 -0.37
C VAL A 183 -14.70 -3.67 -1.12
N ASP A 184 -15.48 -2.65 -0.77
CA ASP A 184 -16.77 -2.35 -1.41
C ASP A 184 -16.59 -1.78 -2.83
N GLY A 185 -15.51 -1.03 -3.05
CA GLY A 185 -15.15 -0.45 -4.33
C GLY A 185 -14.50 -1.45 -5.29
N HIS A 186 -14.07 -2.61 -4.79
CA HIS A 186 -13.53 -3.67 -5.63
C HIS A 186 -14.66 -4.36 -6.41
N ARG A 187 -14.74 -4.03 -7.70
CA ARG A 187 -15.69 -4.67 -8.65
C ARG A 187 -14.96 -5.38 -9.78
N VAL A 188 -13.93 -4.76 -10.30
CA VAL A 188 -13.10 -5.30 -11.38
C VAL A 188 -11.64 -4.91 -11.19
N ILE A 189 -10.74 -5.81 -11.50
CA ILE A 189 -9.29 -5.58 -11.54
C ILE A 189 -8.93 -5.06 -12.93
N PHE A 190 -8.52 -3.80 -13.03
CA PHE A 190 -8.08 -3.16 -14.28
C PHE A 190 -6.68 -2.55 -14.18
N ALA A 191 -6.08 -2.58 -12.99
CA ALA A 191 -4.75 -2.06 -12.72
C ALA A 191 -4.08 -2.88 -11.61
N PRO A 192 -2.74 -2.94 -11.53
CA PRO A 192 -2.05 -3.40 -10.34
C PRO A 192 -2.52 -2.63 -9.10
N VAL A 193 -2.48 -3.25 -7.92
CA VAL A 193 -3.07 -2.70 -6.69
C VAL A 193 -2.49 -1.34 -6.32
N ASP A 194 -1.19 -1.12 -6.53
CA ASP A 194 -0.52 0.16 -6.32
C ASP A 194 -1.05 1.27 -7.25
N ASN A 195 -1.29 0.94 -8.51
CA ASN A 195 -1.91 1.84 -9.48
C ASN A 195 -3.39 2.07 -9.18
N PHE A 196 -4.10 1.07 -8.67
CA PHE A 196 -5.49 1.20 -8.23
C PHE A 196 -5.58 2.15 -7.01
N PHE A 197 -4.73 1.99 -5.99
CA PHE A 197 -4.70 2.91 -4.85
C PHE A 197 -4.41 4.34 -5.28
N ARG A 198 -3.44 4.55 -6.19
CA ARG A 198 -3.21 5.89 -6.77
C ARG A 198 -4.46 6.41 -7.47
N TYR A 199 -5.07 5.63 -8.35
CA TYR A 199 -6.27 6.01 -9.07
C TYR A 199 -7.41 6.43 -8.14
N TRP A 200 -7.70 5.60 -7.16
CA TRP A 200 -8.77 5.79 -6.21
C TRP A 200 -8.49 6.96 -5.26
N VAL A 201 -7.42 6.87 -4.47
CA VAL A 201 -7.11 7.82 -3.39
C VAL A 201 -6.83 9.23 -3.91
N THR A 202 -6.16 9.38 -5.06
CA THR A 202 -5.97 10.70 -5.70
C THR A 202 -7.31 11.38 -6.01
N ARG A 203 -8.37 10.59 -6.30
CA ARG A 203 -9.72 11.12 -6.60
C ARG A 203 -10.55 11.40 -5.37
N VAL A 204 -10.54 10.50 -4.40
CA VAL A 204 -11.40 10.64 -3.20
C VAL A 204 -10.74 11.39 -2.05
N GLY A 205 -9.40 11.39 -1.95
CA GLY A 205 -8.64 12.00 -0.84
C GLY A 205 -8.52 11.08 0.37
N GLY A 206 -8.12 11.65 1.51
CA GLY A 206 -7.88 10.90 2.75
C GLY A 206 -6.67 9.95 2.65
N GLY A 207 -5.74 10.23 1.75
CA GLY A 207 -4.51 9.50 1.57
C GLY A 207 -3.29 10.25 2.08
N TYR A 208 -2.45 9.55 2.81
CA TYR A 208 -1.27 10.11 3.47
C TYR A 208 -0.02 9.30 3.13
N SER A 209 1.14 9.88 3.37
CA SER A 209 2.41 9.22 3.21
C SER A 209 3.52 9.95 3.98
N PHE A 210 4.69 9.34 4.02
CA PHE A 210 5.83 9.89 4.72
C PHE A 210 6.95 10.36 3.80
N PHE A 211 7.73 11.32 4.28
CA PHE A 211 9.03 11.64 3.70
C PHE A 211 10.01 12.04 4.82
N PRO A 212 11.14 11.33 4.97
CA PRO A 212 11.42 10.03 4.38
C PRO A 212 10.46 8.93 4.84
N ARG A 213 10.50 7.76 4.19
CA ARG A 213 9.65 6.61 4.48
C ARG A 213 10.09 5.90 5.77
N PRO A 214 9.18 5.50 6.67
CA PRO A 214 9.53 4.71 7.86
C PRO A 214 9.69 3.21 7.58
N VAL A 215 9.26 2.73 6.42
CA VAL A 215 9.46 1.36 5.98
C VAL A 215 10.20 1.37 4.66
N SER A 216 11.42 0.85 4.64
CA SER A 216 12.19 0.64 3.41
C SER A 216 11.93 -0.76 2.85
N THR A 217 12.50 -1.06 1.70
CA THR A 217 12.54 -2.41 1.15
C THR A 217 13.93 -2.99 1.33
N THR A 218 14.02 -4.29 1.56
CA THR A 218 15.27 -5.02 1.42
C THR A 218 15.64 -5.09 -0.07
N ASP A 219 16.93 -5.30 -0.39
CA ASP A 219 17.39 -5.51 -1.78
C ASP A 219 16.99 -6.90 -2.34
N ALA A 220 16.01 -7.56 -1.70
CA ALA A 220 15.52 -8.87 -2.13
C ALA A 220 14.91 -8.77 -3.54
N VAL A 221 15.29 -9.69 -4.41
CA VAL A 221 14.76 -9.77 -5.78
C VAL A 221 13.24 -9.99 -5.73
N SER A 222 12.49 -9.09 -6.34
CA SER A 222 11.02 -9.19 -6.40
C SER A 222 10.58 -10.50 -7.05
N ASP A 223 9.77 -11.29 -6.37
CA ASP A 223 9.20 -12.54 -6.88
C ASP A 223 8.28 -12.33 -8.12
N ILE A 224 7.79 -11.11 -8.30
CA ILE A 224 7.02 -10.71 -9.50
C ILE A 224 7.94 -10.58 -10.73
N ALA A 225 9.24 -10.38 -10.55
CA ALA A 225 10.20 -10.03 -11.59
C ALA A 225 11.27 -11.10 -11.87
N HIS A 226 11.00 -12.40 -11.65
CA HIS A 226 11.99 -13.45 -11.91
C HIS A 226 12.53 -13.41 -13.35
N PRO A 227 13.86 -13.38 -13.54
CA PRO A 227 14.48 -13.52 -14.86
C PRO A 227 14.15 -14.92 -15.42
N GLY A 228 13.49 -14.96 -16.57
CA GLY A 228 13.11 -16.22 -17.26
C GLY A 228 11.61 -16.48 -17.32
N LYS A 229 10.78 -15.72 -16.60
CA LYS A 229 9.31 -15.84 -16.71
C LYS A 229 8.74 -14.53 -17.17
N ILE A 230 8.27 -14.53 -18.43
CA ILE A 230 7.46 -13.50 -19.08
C ILE A 230 7.88 -12.11 -18.59
N SER A 231 9.02 -11.67 -19.09
CA SER A 231 9.38 -10.26 -19.11
C SER A 231 8.07 -9.50 -19.37
N ARG A 232 7.76 -8.46 -18.61
CA ARG A 232 6.64 -7.54 -18.90
C ARG A 232 6.72 -7.25 -20.38
N SER A 233 6.11 -8.13 -21.19
CA SER A 233 6.48 -8.34 -22.57
C SER A 233 6.33 -7.01 -23.30
N ARG A 234 7.42 -6.49 -23.87
CA ARG A 234 7.35 -5.37 -24.82
C ARG A 234 6.29 -5.65 -25.90
N ASN A 235 6.08 -6.92 -26.22
CA ASN A 235 5.13 -7.38 -27.23
C ASN A 235 3.66 -7.26 -26.83
N ALA A 236 3.32 -7.17 -25.53
CA ALA A 236 1.94 -6.96 -25.07
C ALA A 236 1.54 -5.48 -24.98
N ARG A 237 2.45 -4.55 -25.32
CA ARG A 237 2.16 -3.11 -25.27
C ARG A 237 1.43 -2.68 -26.55
N SER A 238 0.27 -2.06 -26.39
CA SER A 238 -0.42 -1.38 -27.48
C SER A 238 0.50 -0.31 -28.10
N PHE A 239 0.41 -0.09 -29.42
CA PHE A 239 1.09 1.02 -30.12
C PHE A 239 0.86 2.36 -29.43
N LEU A 240 -0.31 2.57 -28.81
CA LEU A 240 -0.65 3.79 -28.05
C LEU A 240 -0.24 3.75 -26.56
N TYR A 241 0.56 2.77 -26.13
CA TYR A 241 0.95 2.62 -24.72
C TYR A 241 1.56 3.90 -24.12
N GLY A 242 2.52 4.50 -24.81
CA GLY A 242 3.18 5.72 -24.36
C GLY A 242 2.19 6.87 -24.16
N LEU A 243 1.33 7.11 -25.13
CA LEU A 243 0.31 8.16 -25.11
C LEU A 243 -0.71 7.93 -23.97
N ARG A 244 -1.23 6.72 -23.84
CA ARG A 244 -2.18 6.36 -22.77
C ARG A 244 -1.56 6.51 -21.38
N LYS A 245 -0.31 6.08 -21.20
CA LYS A 245 0.45 6.27 -19.96
C LYS A 245 0.62 7.76 -19.64
N GLN A 246 1.04 8.58 -20.59
CA GLN A 246 1.23 10.02 -20.36
C GLN A 246 -0.11 10.71 -20.04
N ARG A 247 -1.18 10.41 -20.79
CA ARG A 247 -2.52 10.94 -20.50
C ARG A 247 -2.98 10.60 -19.09
N ARG A 248 -2.85 9.33 -18.65
CA ARG A 248 -3.18 8.90 -17.29
C ARG A 248 -2.42 9.69 -16.25
N LEU A 249 -1.09 9.75 -16.36
CA LEU A 249 -0.24 10.46 -15.42
C LEU A 249 -0.56 11.97 -15.37
N MET A 250 -0.89 12.57 -16.49
CA MET A 250 -1.29 13.99 -16.58
C MET A 250 -2.64 14.21 -15.88
N VAL A 251 -3.65 13.39 -16.18
CA VAL A 251 -4.98 13.49 -15.56
C VAL A 251 -4.88 13.33 -14.04
N ASP A 252 -4.16 12.31 -13.56
CA ASP A 252 -4.00 12.08 -12.12
C ASP A 252 -3.26 13.24 -11.44
N LYS A 253 -2.24 13.82 -12.09
CA LYS A 253 -1.55 15.01 -11.56
C LYS A 253 -2.43 16.25 -11.55
N LEU A 254 -3.25 16.48 -12.57
CA LEU A 254 -4.19 17.61 -12.60
C LEU A 254 -5.21 17.50 -11.46
N ILE A 255 -5.78 16.31 -11.23
CA ILE A 255 -6.70 16.06 -10.12
C ILE A 255 -5.98 16.32 -8.78
N ALA A 256 -4.77 15.77 -8.60
CA ALA A 256 -3.97 15.96 -7.39
C ALA A 256 -3.64 17.43 -7.13
N THR A 257 -3.27 18.18 -8.17
CA THR A 257 -2.98 19.61 -8.08
C THR A 257 -4.22 20.40 -7.69
N LYS A 258 -5.37 20.11 -8.35
CA LYS A 258 -6.64 20.73 -7.98
C LYS A 258 -6.96 20.50 -6.51
N ARG A 259 -6.85 19.26 -6.03
CA ARG A 259 -7.10 18.93 -4.61
C ARG A 259 -6.13 19.62 -3.65
N LYS A 260 -4.85 19.78 -4.03
CA LYS A 260 -3.87 20.45 -3.18
C LYS A 260 -4.21 21.92 -2.92
N TYR A 261 -4.79 22.61 -3.89
CA TYR A 261 -4.96 24.06 -3.85
C TYR A 261 -6.42 24.52 -3.66
N PHE A 262 -7.39 23.64 -3.88
CA PHE A 262 -8.83 24.00 -3.89
C PHE A 262 -9.72 23.08 -3.02
N SER A 263 -9.11 22.21 -2.19
CA SER A 263 -9.85 21.36 -1.23
C SER A 263 -9.45 21.67 0.19
#